data_fd5d9cd5b663088bdefffb60b534b821
#
_entry.id   fd5d9cd5b663088bdefffb60b534b821
#
_cell.length_a   1.000
_cell.length_b   1.000
_cell.length_c   1.000
_cell.angle_alpha   90.00
_cell.angle_beta   90.00
_cell.angle_gamma   90.00
#
_symmetry.space_group_name_H-M   'P 1'
#
loop_
_entity.id
_entity.type
_entity.pdbx_description
1 polymer ?
#
loop_
_entity_poly.entity_id
_entity_poly.type
_entity_poly.pdbx_seq_one_letter_code
_entity_poly.pdbx_strand_id
1 'polypeptide(L)'
;MIACLFSGGKDSTLALHKAYELGIKAELLITFKSENPNSYMFHYPNVEQTKLQAEALGIKQVFVYTKGVKEEELKDLEKALKENNVTTIITGATYSRYQADRINKIADELGIEHIAPLWHIDPLAELNEISEKYHAIITSVSAEGLSTDLLGKRIDKEVIKELEIANKKYGINMLFEGGEAESFVLDAPLFKKKINIRNAEKKIEGMNGVYIIKEAELIEK
;
A
#
# COMPACT_ATOMS: atom_id res chain seq x y z
N MET A 1 -12.39 17.49 -4.74
CA MET A 1 -11.61 16.89 -3.62
C MET A 1 -10.54 15.99 -4.20
N ILE A 2 -9.31 16.08 -3.73
CA ILE A 2 -8.20 15.19 -4.12
C ILE A 2 -8.18 14.01 -3.17
N ALA A 3 -8.30 12.78 -3.69
CA ALA A 3 -8.26 11.56 -2.89
C ALA A 3 -7.02 10.71 -3.22
N CYS A 4 -6.54 9.93 -2.25
CA CYS A 4 -5.53 8.90 -2.46
C CYS A 4 -6.15 7.53 -2.18
N LEU A 5 -6.00 6.59 -3.12
CA LEU A 5 -6.29 5.19 -2.89
C LEU A 5 -5.18 4.63 -2.00
N PHE A 6 -5.51 4.32 -0.74
CA PHE A 6 -4.53 4.14 0.31
C PHE A 6 -4.67 2.78 1.00
N SER A 7 -3.68 1.92 0.80
CA SER A 7 -3.61 0.59 1.42
C SER A 7 -2.77 0.58 2.71
N GLY A 8 -2.02 1.65 2.98
CA GLY A 8 -1.07 1.71 4.09
C GLY A 8 0.27 1.03 3.82
N GLY A 9 0.44 0.43 2.65
CA GLY A 9 1.70 -0.12 2.18
C GLY A 9 2.67 0.92 1.65
N LYS A 10 3.89 0.49 1.34
CA LYS A 10 4.98 1.35 0.88
C LYS A 10 4.61 2.20 -0.34
N ASP A 11 3.97 1.58 -1.35
CA ASP A 11 3.70 2.26 -2.63
C ASP A 11 2.63 3.34 -2.48
N SER A 12 1.51 3.04 -1.82
CA SER A 12 0.45 4.05 -1.60
C SER A 12 0.93 5.22 -0.72
N THR A 13 1.80 4.92 0.26
CA THR A 13 2.38 5.96 1.13
C THR A 13 3.41 6.81 0.37
N LEU A 14 4.26 6.18 -0.43
CA LEU A 14 5.23 6.91 -1.26
C LEU A 14 4.53 7.73 -2.35
N ALA A 15 3.50 7.18 -3.01
CA ALA A 15 2.72 7.91 -4.01
C ALA A 15 2.07 9.17 -3.43
N LEU A 16 1.49 9.06 -2.25
CA LEU A 16 0.95 10.21 -1.52
C LEU A 16 2.03 11.28 -1.28
N HIS A 17 3.23 10.87 -0.90
CA HIS A 17 4.35 11.75 -0.66
C HIS A 17 4.84 12.42 -1.95
N LYS A 18 5.01 11.64 -3.03
CA LYS A 18 5.41 12.17 -4.34
C LYS A 18 4.40 13.17 -4.90
N ALA A 19 3.11 12.89 -4.74
CA ALA A 19 2.07 13.86 -5.10
C ALA A 19 2.19 15.16 -4.28
N TYR A 20 2.46 15.04 -2.98
CA TYR A 20 2.67 16.20 -2.12
C TYR A 20 3.90 17.04 -2.56
N GLU A 21 5.01 16.39 -2.96
CA GLU A 21 6.20 17.06 -3.50
C GLU A 21 5.88 17.85 -4.80
N LEU A 22 4.91 17.37 -5.59
CA LEU A 22 4.38 18.06 -6.78
C LEU A 22 3.34 19.16 -6.46
N GLY A 23 3.07 19.43 -5.18
CA GLY A 23 2.07 20.39 -4.75
C GLY A 23 0.64 19.88 -4.71
N ILE A 24 0.43 18.57 -4.97
CA ILE A 24 -0.88 17.91 -4.99
C ILE A 24 -1.14 17.29 -3.62
N LYS A 25 -2.06 17.89 -2.86
CA LYS A 25 -2.33 17.51 -1.47
C LYS A 25 -3.64 16.73 -1.39
N ALA A 26 -3.56 15.46 -1.03
CA ALA A 26 -4.76 14.67 -0.76
C ALA A 26 -5.51 15.19 0.48
N GLU A 27 -6.82 15.29 0.35
CA GLU A 27 -7.75 15.69 1.40
C GLU A 27 -8.50 14.47 1.97
N LEU A 28 -8.45 13.35 1.23
CA LEU A 28 -9.16 12.13 1.56
C LEU A 28 -8.30 10.90 1.27
N LEU A 29 -8.26 9.95 2.20
CA LEU A 29 -7.76 8.61 1.97
C LEU A 29 -8.94 7.67 1.74
N ILE A 30 -8.92 6.89 0.66
CA ILE A 30 -9.91 5.85 0.38
C ILE A 30 -9.22 4.51 0.57
N THR A 31 -9.67 3.75 1.56
CA THR A 31 -9.10 2.44 1.90
C THR A 31 -10.14 1.36 1.69
N PHE A 32 -9.82 0.37 0.87
CA PHE A 32 -10.68 -0.76 0.64
C PHE A 32 -10.47 -1.83 1.70
N LYS A 33 -11.59 -2.40 2.17
CA LYS A 33 -11.61 -3.55 3.04
C LYS A 33 -12.42 -4.65 2.39
N SER A 34 -11.71 -5.65 1.86
CA SER A 34 -12.35 -6.81 1.25
C SER A 34 -12.79 -7.82 2.32
N GLU A 35 -14.00 -8.37 2.16
CA GLU A 35 -14.47 -9.52 2.92
C GLU A 35 -13.79 -10.82 2.44
N ASN A 36 -13.28 -10.83 1.21
CA ASN A 36 -12.56 -11.95 0.63
C ASN A 36 -11.05 -11.81 0.89
N PRO A 37 -10.44 -12.72 1.69
CA PRO A 37 -9.01 -12.69 1.95
C PRO A 37 -8.14 -12.93 0.70
N ASN A 38 -8.73 -13.41 -0.39
CA ASN A 38 -8.06 -13.65 -1.66
C ASN A 38 -8.45 -12.61 -2.74
N SER A 39 -8.94 -11.42 -2.34
CA SER A 39 -9.24 -10.35 -3.28
C SER A 39 -7.97 -9.97 -4.04
N TYR A 40 -8.08 -9.90 -5.37
CA TYR A 40 -6.95 -9.62 -6.25
C TYR A 40 -6.47 -8.16 -6.18
N MET A 41 -7.38 -7.22 -5.87
CA MET A 41 -7.04 -5.79 -5.87
C MET A 41 -6.91 -5.18 -4.48
N PHE A 42 -7.65 -5.67 -3.50
CA PHE A 42 -7.86 -4.97 -2.24
C PHE A 42 -7.75 -5.85 -0.99
N HIS A 43 -6.89 -6.87 -1.04
CA HIS A 43 -6.56 -7.64 0.16
C HIS A 43 -5.23 -7.18 0.74
N TYR A 44 -5.29 -6.61 1.93
CA TYR A 44 -4.09 -6.15 2.63
C TYR A 44 -4.12 -6.60 4.09
N PRO A 45 -3.08 -7.29 4.56
CA PRO A 45 -2.90 -7.50 5.99
C PRO A 45 -2.89 -6.16 6.72
N ASN A 46 -3.52 -6.12 7.90
CA ASN A 46 -3.51 -4.93 8.75
C ASN A 46 -4.26 -3.71 8.22
N VAL A 47 -5.19 -3.87 7.28
CA VAL A 47 -5.97 -2.76 6.69
C VAL A 47 -6.65 -1.87 7.76
N GLU A 48 -7.09 -2.45 8.88
CA GLU A 48 -7.70 -1.70 9.99
C GLU A 48 -6.71 -0.73 10.66
N GLN A 49 -5.43 -1.05 10.65
CA GLN A 49 -4.37 -0.22 11.25
C GLN A 49 -4.07 1.02 10.42
N THR A 50 -4.58 1.10 9.18
CA THR A 50 -4.45 2.32 8.35
C THR A 50 -5.11 3.54 8.98
N LYS A 51 -6.03 3.34 9.94
CA LYS A 51 -6.61 4.43 10.75
C LYS A 51 -5.54 5.22 11.50
N LEU A 52 -4.54 4.52 12.05
CA LEU A 52 -3.41 5.17 12.71
C LEU A 52 -2.55 5.96 11.72
N GLN A 53 -2.38 5.46 10.51
CA GLN A 53 -1.66 6.19 9.46
C GLN A 53 -2.42 7.45 9.03
N ALA A 54 -3.74 7.35 8.86
CA ALA A 54 -4.59 8.49 8.52
C ALA A 54 -4.55 9.57 9.62
N GLU A 55 -4.56 9.17 10.89
CA GLU A 55 -4.40 10.07 12.03
C GLU A 55 -3.00 10.69 12.06
N ALA A 56 -1.95 9.88 11.83
CA ALA A 56 -0.57 10.37 11.76
C ALA A 56 -0.36 11.39 10.62
N LEU A 57 -1.03 11.20 9.49
CA LEU A 57 -1.06 12.13 8.35
C LEU A 57 -1.91 13.37 8.65
N GLY A 58 -2.94 13.24 9.49
CA GLY A 58 -3.97 14.25 9.70
C GLY A 58 -4.89 14.41 8.49
N ILE A 59 -5.13 13.34 7.74
CA ILE A 59 -5.99 13.29 6.56
C ILE A 59 -7.22 12.42 6.88
N LYS A 60 -8.41 12.91 6.46
CA LYS A 60 -9.64 12.14 6.61
C LYS A 60 -9.55 10.81 5.85
N GLN A 61 -10.06 9.73 6.44
CA GLN A 61 -10.12 8.42 5.80
C GLN A 61 -11.56 7.92 5.71
N VAL A 62 -11.87 7.26 4.61
CA VAL A 62 -13.10 6.47 4.43
C VAL A 62 -12.74 5.03 4.09
N PHE A 63 -13.48 4.08 4.68
CA PHE A 63 -13.39 2.68 4.33
C PHE A 63 -14.48 2.32 3.34
N VAL A 64 -14.09 1.67 2.27
CA VAL A 64 -15.01 1.08 1.28
C VAL A 64 -15.01 -0.42 1.49
N TYR A 65 -16.14 -0.96 1.90
CA TYR A 65 -16.32 -2.40 2.08
C TYR A 65 -16.69 -3.03 0.75
N THR A 66 -15.98 -4.08 0.38
CA THR A 66 -16.22 -4.83 -0.86
C THR A 66 -16.26 -6.33 -0.59
N LYS A 67 -17.04 -7.06 -1.38
CA LYS A 67 -17.10 -8.53 -1.32
C LYS A 67 -15.85 -9.20 -1.87
N GLY A 68 -14.93 -8.45 -2.47
CA GLY A 68 -13.72 -9.00 -3.09
C GLY A 68 -14.02 -9.80 -4.36
N VAL A 69 -15.09 -9.46 -5.05
CA VAL A 69 -15.43 -10.05 -6.34
C VAL A 69 -14.88 -9.16 -7.45
N LYS A 70 -14.08 -9.76 -8.32
CA LYS A 70 -13.49 -9.09 -9.47
C LYS A 70 -14.56 -8.34 -10.27
N GLU A 71 -14.27 -7.11 -10.71
CA GLU A 71 -15.15 -6.17 -11.41
C GLU A 71 -16.26 -5.54 -10.50
N GLU A 72 -16.74 -6.18 -9.43
CA GLU A 72 -17.63 -5.52 -8.47
C GLU A 72 -16.87 -4.49 -7.63
N GLU A 73 -15.62 -4.79 -7.26
CA GLU A 73 -14.73 -3.87 -6.54
C GLU A 73 -14.55 -2.53 -7.27
N LEU A 74 -14.58 -2.54 -8.61
CA LEU A 74 -14.49 -1.32 -9.42
C LEU A 74 -15.74 -0.45 -9.31
N LYS A 75 -16.91 -1.07 -9.20
CA LYS A 75 -18.17 -0.33 -8.96
C LYS A 75 -18.19 0.29 -7.56
N ASP A 76 -17.63 -0.42 -6.58
CA ASP A 76 -17.49 0.10 -5.23
C ASP A 76 -16.54 1.31 -5.21
N LEU A 77 -15.44 1.26 -6.00
CA LEU A 77 -14.53 2.39 -6.18
C LEU A 77 -15.25 3.57 -6.86
N GLU A 78 -15.90 3.33 -7.98
CA GLU A 78 -16.64 4.35 -8.72
C GLU A 78 -17.66 5.06 -7.82
N LYS A 79 -18.41 4.28 -7.05
CA LYS A 79 -19.38 4.79 -6.07
C LYS A 79 -18.70 5.65 -5.02
N ALA A 80 -17.60 5.19 -4.42
CA ALA A 80 -16.87 5.93 -3.40
C ALA A 80 -16.32 7.26 -3.93
N LEU A 81 -15.82 7.28 -5.17
CA LEU A 81 -15.33 8.49 -5.82
C LEU A 81 -16.46 9.51 -6.03
N LYS A 82 -17.63 9.07 -6.51
CA LYS A 82 -18.82 9.91 -6.70
C LYS A 82 -19.36 10.47 -5.38
N GLU A 83 -19.57 9.61 -4.39
CA GLU A 83 -20.12 9.99 -3.07
C GLU A 83 -19.26 11.01 -2.33
N ASN A 84 -17.95 10.99 -2.58
CA ASN A 84 -17.01 11.93 -1.97
C ASN A 84 -16.65 13.11 -2.88
N ASN A 85 -17.31 13.30 -4.02
CA ASN A 85 -17.04 14.38 -4.98
C ASN A 85 -15.54 14.49 -5.33
N VAL A 86 -14.91 13.36 -5.59
CA VAL A 86 -13.49 13.30 -5.96
C VAL A 86 -13.32 13.88 -7.36
N THR A 87 -12.31 14.73 -7.53
CA THR A 87 -11.93 15.34 -8.81
C THR A 87 -10.57 14.85 -9.29
N THR A 88 -9.75 14.34 -8.38
CA THR A 88 -8.43 13.80 -8.68
C THR A 88 -8.18 12.61 -7.77
N ILE A 89 -7.74 11.48 -8.32
CA ILE A 89 -7.34 10.28 -7.57
C ILE A 89 -5.85 10.02 -7.71
N ILE A 90 -5.16 9.82 -6.58
CA ILE A 90 -3.76 9.43 -6.50
C ILE A 90 -3.68 7.93 -6.23
N THR A 91 -2.83 7.20 -6.95
CA THR A 91 -2.59 5.77 -6.74
C THR A 91 -1.11 5.43 -6.66
N GLY A 92 -0.80 4.35 -5.95
CA GLY A 92 0.55 3.78 -5.85
C GLY A 92 0.88 2.78 -6.97
N ALA A 93 0.22 2.86 -8.12
CA ALA A 93 0.51 1.96 -9.24
C ALA A 93 1.93 2.20 -9.77
N THR A 94 2.73 1.13 -9.92
CA THR A 94 4.11 1.17 -10.40
C THR A 94 4.26 0.56 -11.79
N TYR A 95 3.87 -0.71 -11.97
CA TYR A 95 3.99 -1.44 -13.24
C TYR A 95 2.75 -2.23 -13.63
N SER A 96 1.77 -2.38 -12.75
CA SER A 96 0.56 -3.16 -13.00
C SER A 96 -0.37 -2.45 -13.98
N ARG A 97 -0.22 -2.72 -15.29
CA ARG A 97 -1.16 -2.24 -16.31
C ARG A 97 -2.58 -2.63 -16.01
N TYR A 98 -2.78 -3.82 -15.47
CA TYR A 98 -4.11 -4.31 -15.11
C TYR A 98 -4.82 -3.37 -14.12
N GLN A 99 -4.12 -2.89 -13.10
CA GLN A 99 -4.68 -1.95 -12.13
C GLN A 99 -4.81 -0.55 -12.72
N ALA A 100 -3.76 -0.05 -13.38
CA ALA A 100 -3.73 1.29 -13.94
C ALA A 100 -4.83 1.49 -15.00
N ASP A 101 -5.01 0.56 -15.93
CA ASP A 101 -6.02 0.66 -17.01
C ASP A 101 -7.44 0.71 -16.44
N ARG A 102 -7.71 -0.02 -15.35
CA ARG A 102 -9.03 0.01 -14.69
C ARG A 102 -9.30 1.31 -13.99
N ILE A 103 -8.31 1.83 -13.26
CA ILE A 103 -8.44 3.13 -12.60
C ILE A 103 -8.58 4.24 -13.65
N ASN A 104 -7.78 4.21 -14.73
CA ASN A 104 -7.89 5.16 -15.85
C ASN A 104 -9.29 5.14 -16.46
N LYS A 105 -9.84 3.95 -16.72
CA LYS A 105 -11.20 3.82 -17.27
C LYS A 105 -12.24 4.47 -16.36
N ILE A 106 -12.18 4.21 -15.06
CA ILE A 106 -13.11 4.83 -14.10
C ILE A 106 -12.90 6.35 -14.05
N ALA A 107 -11.66 6.81 -14.07
CA ALA A 107 -11.34 8.22 -14.07
C ALA A 107 -11.90 8.93 -15.31
N ASP A 108 -11.73 8.34 -16.48
CA ASP A 108 -12.27 8.83 -17.75
C ASP A 108 -13.81 8.88 -17.74
N GLU A 109 -14.46 7.79 -17.27
CA GLU A 109 -15.93 7.72 -17.18
C GLU A 109 -16.51 8.75 -16.19
N LEU A 110 -15.76 9.11 -15.15
CA LEU A 110 -16.17 10.11 -14.15
C LEU A 110 -15.72 11.53 -14.51
N GLY A 111 -14.85 11.71 -15.50
CA GLY A 111 -14.25 12.99 -15.84
C GLY A 111 -13.34 13.54 -14.72
N ILE A 112 -12.63 12.65 -14.00
CA ILE A 112 -11.67 12.99 -12.95
C ILE A 112 -10.24 12.71 -13.41
N GLU A 113 -9.27 13.38 -12.78
CA GLU A 113 -7.85 13.16 -13.06
C GLU A 113 -7.32 11.94 -12.29
N HIS A 114 -6.51 11.10 -12.94
CA HIS A 114 -5.75 10.02 -12.27
C HIS A 114 -4.26 10.35 -12.28
N ILE A 115 -3.65 10.32 -11.10
CA ILE A 115 -2.23 10.59 -10.89
C ILE A 115 -1.59 9.34 -10.29
N ALA A 116 -0.62 8.78 -11.01
CA ALA A 116 0.20 7.65 -10.58
C ALA A 116 1.67 8.08 -10.53
N PRO A 117 2.14 8.72 -9.45
CA PRO A 117 3.48 9.34 -9.40
C PRO A 117 4.63 8.32 -9.47
N LEU A 118 4.34 7.04 -9.20
CA LEU A 118 5.32 5.96 -9.20
C LEU A 118 5.33 5.17 -10.52
N TRP A 119 4.55 5.60 -11.51
CA TRP A 119 4.43 4.85 -12.76
C TRP A 119 5.79 4.73 -13.47
N HIS A 120 6.23 3.48 -13.67
CA HIS A 120 7.54 3.12 -14.24
C HIS A 120 8.76 3.60 -13.42
N ILE A 121 8.61 3.77 -12.12
CA ILE A 121 9.75 4.07 -11.24
C ILE A 121 10.75 2.90 -11.26
N ASP A 122 12.04 3.22 -11.17
CA ASP A 122 13.07 2.19 -11.00
C ASP A 122 12.90 1.48 -9.64
N PRO A 123 12.80 0.14 -9.60
CA PRO A 123 12.52 -0.59 -8.37
C PRO A 123 13.57 -0.39 -7.27
N LEU A 124 14.86 -0.30 -7.65
CA LEU A 124 15.93 -0.06 -6.68
C LEU A 124 15.90 1.38 -6.15
N ALA A 125 15.57 2.34 -7.01
CA ALA A 125 15.43 3.73 -6.58
C ALA A 125 14.29 3.86 -5.56
N GLU A 126 13.14 3.23 -5.82
CA GLU A 126 12.01 3.20 -4.90
C GLU A 126 12.38 2.57 -3.56
N LEU A 127 12.94 1.35 -3.58
CA LEU A 127 13.29 0.63 -2.36
C LEU A 127 14.37 1.35 -1.56
N ASN A 128 15.35 1.98 -2.21
CA ASN A 128 16.34 2.79 -1.53
C ASN A 128 15.71 4.00 -0.84
N GLU A 129 14.81 4.72 -1.51
CA GLU A 129 14.09 5.84 -0.90
C GLU A 129 13.25 5.37 0.30
N ILE A 130 12.56 4.23 0.17
CA ILE A 130 11.81 3.62 1.28
C ILE A 130 12.74 3.29 2.45
N SER A 131 13.89 2.65 2.18
CA SER A 131 14.84 2.25 3.23
C SER A 131 15.43 3.43 3.99
N GLU A 132 15.62 4.56 3.33
CA GLU A 132 16.25 5.75 3.89
C GLU A 132 15.26 6.65 4.65
N LYS A 133 14.07 6.84 4.10
CA LYS A 133 13.13 7.85 4.59
C LYS A 133 11.92 7.28 5.34
N TYR A 134 11.65 5.97 5.20
CA TYR A 134 10.44 5.34 5.76
C TYR A 134 10.79 4.21 6.73
N HIS A 135 9.89 3.97 7.65
CA HIS A 135 9.89 2.73 8.41
C HIS A 135 8.76 1.86 7.88
N ALA A 136 9.01 1.16 6.79
CA ALA A 136 8.09 0.17 6.21
C ALA A 136 8.52 -1.23 6.64
N ILE A 137 7.57 -2.07 7.04
CA ILE A 137 7.81 -3.48 7.42
C ILE A 137 7.12 -4.41 6.43
N ILE A 138 7.65 -5.62 6.26
CA ILE A 138 7.02 -6.69 5.49
C ILE A 138 5.94 -7.35 6.34
N THR A 139 4.71 -7.41 5.83
CA THR A 139 3.54 -7.93 6.55
C THR A 139 2.97 -9.21 5.95
N SER A 140 3.33 -9.57 4.72
CA SER A 140 3.10 -10.92 4.21
C SER A 140 4.22 -11.35 3.27
N VAL A 141 4.39 -12.65 3.13
CA VAL A 141 5.22 -13.30 2.13
C VAL A 141 4.46 -14.48 1.55
N SER A 142 4.48 -14.61 0.21
CA SER A 142 3.72 -15.67 -0.51
C SER A 142 4.44 -16.17 -1.77
N ALA A 143 5.68 -15.78 -2.02
CA ALA A 143 6.44 -16.20 -3.19
C ALA A 143 7.59 -17.13 -2.83
N GLU A 144 7.87 -18.08 -3.73
CA GLU A 144 9.10 -18.85 -3.67
C GLU A 144 10.32 -17.94 -3.71
N GLY A 145 11.25 -18.14 -2.80
CA GLY A 145 12.47 -17.35 -2.67
C GLY A 145 12.39 -16.24 -1.61
N LEU A 146 11.23 -16.00 -1.03
CA LEU A 146 11.08 -15.12 0.14
C LEU A 146 10.92 -15.95 1.41
N SER A 147 11.75 -15.66 2.42
CA SER A 147 11.66 -16.32 3.73
C SER A 147 10.58 -15.69 4.60
N THR A 148 9.86 -16.51 5.37
CA THR A 148 8.96 -16.02 6.44
C THR A 148 9.70 -15.30 7.55
N ASP A 149 11.03 -15.36 7.61
CA ASP A 149 11.86 -14.55 8.52
C ASP A 149 11.80 -13.05 8.19
N LEU A 150 11.39 -12.70 6.96
CA LEU A 150 11.16 -11.32 6.56
C LEU A 150 9.93 -10.67 7.23
N LEU A 151 9.00 -11.46 7.74
CA LEU A 151 7.80 -10.96 8.41
C LEU A 151 8.15 -10.08 9.61
N GLY A 152 7.65 -8.86 9.58
CA GLY A 152 7.91 -7.83 10.60
C GLY A 152 9.28 -7.14 10.46
N LYS A 153 10.15 -7.57 9.54
CA LYS A 153 11.41 -6.86 9.27
C LYS A 153 11.15 -5.56 8.53
N ARG A 154 11.94 -4.55 8.87
CA ARG A 154 11.98 -3.29 8.12
C ARG A 154 12.58 -3.53 6.75
N ILE A 155 12.04 -2.86 5.73
CA ILE A 155 12.64 -2.80 4.40
C ILE A 155 13.85 -1.85 4.48
N ASP A 156 14.99 -2.41 4.84
CA ASP A 156 16.28 -1.74 4.91
C ASP A 156 17.24 -2.25 3.82
N LYS A 157 18.48 -1.80 3.85
CA LYS A 157 19.49 -2.18 2.85
C LYS A 157 19.82 -3.68 2.86
N GLU A 158 19.66 -4.37 4.00
CA GLU A 158 19.90 -5.81 4.08
C GLU A 158 18.76 -6.57 3.42
N VAL A 159 17.51 -6.19 3.74
CA VAL A 159 16.32 -6.76 3.09
C VAL A 159 16.34 -6.49 1.59
N ILE A 160 16.73 -5.30 1.12
CA ILE A 160 16.85 -5.01 -0.32
C ILE A 160 17.82 -5.97 -1.00
N LYS A 161 18.98 -6.27 -0.39
CA LYS A 161 19.93 -7.26 -0.93
C LYS A 161 19.32 -8.68 -1.00
N GLU A 162 18.56 -9.08 0.02
CA GLU A 162 17.83 -10.35 0.00
C GLU A 162 16.82 -10.39 -1.17
N LEU A 163 16.09 -9.29 -1.41
CA LEU A 163 15.16 -9.15 -2.54
C LEU A 163 15.87 -9.20 -3.90
N GLU A 164 17.04 -8.56 -4.05
CA GLU A 164 17.85 -8.64 -5.28
C GLU A 164 18.31 -10.08 -5.58
N ILE A 165 18.73 -10.83 -4.54
CA ILE A 165 19.11 -12.24 -4.68
C ILE A 165 17.93 -13.06 -5.10
N ALA A 166 16.77 -12.87 -4.45
CA ALA A 166 15.53 -13.57 -4.76
C ALA A 166 15.03 -13.24 -6.18
N ASN A 167 15.10 -11.97 -6.59
CA ASN A 167 14.78 -11.57 -7.95
C ASN A 167 15.64 -12.29 -8.99
N LYS A 168 16.98 -12.30 -8.80
CA LYS A 168 17.92 -12.95 -9.72
C LYS A 168 17.72 -14.48 -9.82
N LYS A 169 17.35 -15.13 -8.70
CA LYS A 169 17.24 -16.57 -8.62
C LYS A 169 15.86 -17.12 -8.96
N TYR A 170 14.81 -16.41 -8.56
CA TYR A 170 13.42 -16.89 -8.65
C TYR A 170 12.53 -15.99 -9.51
N GLY A 171 13.04 -14.84 -9.96
CA GLY A 171 12.28 -13.91 -10.81
C GLY A 171 11.17 -13.16 -10.08
N ILE A 172 11.22 -13.02 -8.75
CA ILE A 172 10.24 -12.23 -8.01
C ILE A 172 10.24 -10.77 -8.44
N ASN A 173 9.09 -10.12 -8.37
CA ASN A 173 9.05 -8.66 -8.51
C ASN A 173 9.48 -8.00 -7.20
N MET A 174 10.54 -7.18 -7.23
CA MET A 174 11.08 -6.54 -6.04
C MET A 174 10.13 -5.52 -5.39
N LEU A 175 9.17 -4.98 -6.15
CA LEU A 175 8.12 -4.10 -5.64
C LEU A 175 6.87 -4.86 -5.18
N PHE A 176 6.84 -6.20 -5.30
CA PHE A 176 5.75 -7.07 -4.86
C PHE A 176 4.46 -6.95 -5.69
N GLU A 177 4.57 -6.47 -6.94
CA GLU A 177 3.43 -6.27 -7.85
C GLU A 177 2.69 -7.57 -8.21
N GLY A 178 3.36 -8.72 -8.11
CA GLY A 178 2.77 -10.05 -8.33
C GLY A 178 2.14 -10.64 -7.06
N GLY A 179 2.10 -9.90 -5.95
CA GLY A 179 1.60 -10.40 -4.66
C GLY A 179 2.64 -11.23 -3.90
N GLU A 180 3.92 -11.08 -4.23
CA GLU A 180 5.01 -11.83 -3.58
C GLU A 180 5.13 -11.53 -2.09
N ALA A 181 4.86 -10.30 -1.73
CA ALA A 181 4.85 -9.81 -0.35
C ALA A 181 3.94 -8.60 -0.21
N GLU A 182 3.59 -8.26 1.03
CA GLU A 182 2.90 -7.02 1.38
C GLU A 182 3.69 -6.24 2.42
N SER A 183 3.44 -4.95 2.51
CA SER A 183 4.13 -4.06 3.44
C SER A 183 3.16 -3.16 4.20
N PHE A 184 3.61 -2.65 5.35
CA PHE A 184 2.90 -1.66 6.15
C PHE A 184 3.86 -0.59 6.64
N VAL A 185 3.49 0.69 6.51
CA VAL A 185 4.35 1.82 6.89
C VAL A 185 4.06 2.25 8.33
N LEU A 186 5.08 2.23 9.16
CA LEU A 186 5.01 2.65 10.58
C LEU A 186 5.42 4.11 10.77
N ASP A 187 6.30 4.63 9.91
CA ASP A 187 6.72 6.03 9.90
C ASP A 187 7.08 6.49 8.49
N ALA A 188 6.77 7.74 8.18
CA ALA A 188 7.03 8.39 6.90
C ALA A 188 7.25 9.89 7.10
N PRO A 189 7.91 10.61 6.16
CA PRO A 189 8.17 12.04 6.33
C PRO A 189 6.92 12.89 6.56
N LEU A 190 5.78 12.55 5.93
CA LEU A 190 4.51 13.27 6.12
C LEU A 190 3.75 12.89 7.41
N PHE A 191 4.13 11.83 8.09
CA PHE A 191 3.51 11.45 9.35
C PHE A 191 3.91 12.45 10.44
N LYS A 192 2.97 12.95 11.21
CA LYS A 192 3.21 13.83 12.37
C LYS A 192 3.66 13.04 13.60
N LYS A 193 3.23 11.78 13.68
CA LYS A 193 3.55 10.82 14.73
C LYS A 193 3.93 9.49 14.08
N LYS A 194 4.67 8.65 14.77
CA LYS A 194 4.99 7.30 14.28
C LYS A 194 4.13 6.25 14.97
N ILE A 195 3.92 5.12 14.29
CA ILE A 195 3.17 3.98 14.80
C ILE A 195 4.13 3.06 15.56
N ASN A 196 3.79 2.77 16.80
CA ASN A 196 4.48 1.81 17.65
C ASN A 196 3.63 0.55 17.79
N ILE A 197 4.15 -0.59 17.36
CA ILE A 197 3.48 -1.88 17.51
C ILE A 197 3.69 -2.36 18.95
N ARG A 198 2.58 -2.61 19.66
CA ARG A 198 2.59 -3.16 21.03
C ARG A 198 2.49 -4.67 21.02
N ASN A 199 1.70 -5.22 20.11
CA ASN A 199 1.47 -6.65 19.98
C ASN A 199 1.25 -7.04 18.53
N ALA A 200 1.86 -8.14 18.10
CA ALA A 200 1.68 -8.70 16.78
C ALA A 200 1.86 -10.23 16.80
N GLU A 201 1.28 -10.89 15.82
CA GLU A 201 1.30 -12.34 15.65
C GLU A 201 1.81 -12.69 14.24
N LYS A 202 2.68 -13.69 14.15
CA LYS A 202 3.04 -14.32 12.87
C LYS A 202 2.22 -15.57 12.66
N LYS A 203 1.51 -15.65 11.54
CA LYS A 203 0.85 -16.88 11.06
C LYS A 203 1.62 -17.39 9.86
N ILE A 204 2.11 -18.63 9.94
CA ILE A 204 2.94 -19.26 8.90
C ILE A 204 2.28 -20.56 8.47
N GLU A 205 2.10 -20.70 7.16
CA GLU A 205 1.57 -21.89 6.51
C GLU A 205 2.51 -22.30 5.35
N GLY A 206 3.36 -23.28 5.60
CA GLY A 206 4.39 -23.69 4.64
C GLY A 206 5.39 -22.56 4.36
N MET A 207 5.47 -22.12 3.11
CA MET A 207 6.32 -21.01 2.69
C MET A 207 5.63 -19.65 2.78
N ASN A 208 4.33 -19.62 3.03
CA ASN A 208 3.55 -18.40 3.14
C ASN A 208 3.45 -17.94 4.59
N GLY A 209 3.32 -16.67 4.79
CA GLY A 209 3.12 -16.13 6.13
C GLY A 209 2.58 -14.71 6.15
N VAL A 210 1.94 -14.37 7.27
CA VAL A 210 1.36 -13.04 7.51
C VAL A 210 1.78 -12.56 8.89
N TYR A 211 2.16 -11.29 8.98
CA TYR A 211 2.41 -10.55 10.22
C TYR A 211 1.21 -9.69 10.54
N ILE A 212 0.47 -10.05 11.58
CA ILE A 212 -0.79 -9.41 11.97
C ILE A 212 -0.54 -8.50 13.16
N ILE A 213 -0.72 -7.20 12.98
CA ILE A 213 -0.64 -6.20 14.06
C ILE A 213 -1.94 -6.28 14.85
N LYS A 214 -1.85 -6.71 16.11
CA LYS A 214 -2.99 -6.83 17.03
C LYS A 214 -3.26 -5.53 17.77
N GLU A 215 -2.19 -4.89 18.23
CA GLU A 215 -2.24 -3.65 18.99
C GLU A 215 -1.13 -2.71 18.54
N ALA A 216 -1.50 -1.49 18.24
CA ALA A 216 -0.55 -0.43 17.90
C ALA A 216 -1.10 0.92 18.39
N GLU A 217 -0.22 1.88 18.57
CA GLU A 217 -0.54 3.23 19.02
C GLU A 217 0.32 4.26 18.30
N LEU A 218 -0.11 5.50 18.32
CA LEU A 218 0.69 6.63 17.86
C LEU A 218 1.57 7.16 19.00
N ILE A 219 2.85 7.34 18.72
CA ILE A 219 3.81 7.96 19.63
C ILE A 219 4.52 9.13 18.93
N GLU A 220 5.07 10.05 19.70
CA GLU A 220 5.88 11.16 19.17
C GLU A 220 7.12 10.62 18.43
N LYS A 221 7.60 11.39 17.44
CA LYS A 221 8.80 11.07 16.65
C LYS A 221 10.09 11.30 17.43
#